data_838fe2641e28fe96ef2aa59cec01539b
#
_entry.id   838fe2641e28fe96ef2aa59cec01539b
#
_cell.length_a   1.000
_cell.length_b   1.000
_cell.length_c   1.000
_cell.angle_alpha   90.00
_cell.angle_beta   90.00
_cell.angle_gamma   90.00
#
_symmetry.space_group_name_H-M   'P 1'
#
loop_
_entity.id
_entity.type
_entity.pdbx_description
1 polymer ?
#
loop_
_entity_poly.entity_id
_entity_poly.type
_entity_poly.pdbx_seq_one_letter_code
_entity_poly.pdbx_strand_id
1 'polypeptide(L)'
;MKFKVRGIDTFASTGGRPFDKNKPLIIFVHGSGLSHMVWVLQTRYFAFRGYSVLAVDLPGHGLSSGESLKTIEEMGNWVGDVIGAVGCKEASLVGHSQGCLVTMECVAQHPEKIKTLTLMGGASAIPMNPELLRLAEESNPKAVDLMMDFAHGPAGHFGGHPVPGLYHLNVGSMIVQNKEIKDTLGVDFRACDNYKNGPEVAKKLDLPTLSILGAQDRMCRLKDGKILADYIKGSEVKIIEDCGHMMLLEEADQTLETVSYTHLRAHETQQ
;
A
#
# COMPACT_ATOMS: atom_id res chain seq x y z
N MET A 1 8.92 12.14 8.80
CA MET A 1 9.81 12.06 9.99
C MET A 1 10.83 10.95 9.80
N LYS A 2 11.96 11.02 10.52
CA LYS A 2 12.97 9.95 10.53
C LYS A 2 12.99 9.29 11.91
N PHE A 3 13.11 7.97 11.95
CA PHE A 3 13.19 7.16 13.16
C PHE A 3 13.90 5.83 12.84
N LYS A 4 14.09 4.96 13.82
CA LYS A 4 14.74 3.66 13.60
C LYS A 4 13.77 2.51 13.84
N VAL A 5 13.78 1.53 12.93
CA VAL A 5 13.09 0.24 13.08
C VAL A 5 14.15 -0.86 12.94
N ARG A 6 14.32 -1.70 13.93
CA ARG A 6 15.36 -2.75 13.97
C ARG A 6 16.78 -2.20 13.66
N GLY A 7 17.08 -0.95 14.08
CA GLY A 7 18.35 -0.30 13.78
C GLY A 7 18.47 0.34 12.39
N ILE A 8 17.52 0.13 11.50
CA ILE A 8 17.47 0.71 10.15
C ILE A 8 16.89 2.13 10.23
N ASP A 9 17.58 3.09 9.61
CA ASP A 9 17.06 4.45 9.48
C ASP A 9 15.87 4.45 8.52
N THR A 10 14.70 4.75 9.09
CA THR A 10 13.39 4.69 8.42
C THR A 10 12.84 6.09 8.23
N PHE A 11 12.21 6.31 7.09
CA PHE A 11 11.45 7.52 6.79
C PHE A 11 9.95 7.21 6.69
N ALA A 12 9.14 8.14 7.20
CA ALA A 12 7.70 8.18 6.92
C ALA A 12 7.22 9.62 6.73
N SER A 13 6.32 9.83 5.77
CA SER A 13 5.59 11.08 5.63
C SER A 13 4.49 11.16 6.71
N THR A 14 4.36 12.33 7.34
CA THR A 14 3.35 12.61 8.37
C THR A 14 2.21 13.51 7.87
N GLY A 15 2.08 13.66 6.54
CA GLY A 15 1.02 14.47 5.93
C GLY A 15 1.09 15.97 6.23
N GLY A 16 2.27 16.48 6.61
CA GLY A 16 2.50 17.90 6.88
C GLY A 16 2.07 18.35 8.29
N ARG A 17 1.81 17.42 9.21
CA ARG A 17 1.57 17.68 10.63
C ARG A 17 2.62 16.95 11.48
N PRO A 18 3.01 17.49 12.64
CA PRO A 18 3.84 16.78 13.60
C PRO A 18 3.17 15.47 14.03
N PHE A 19 3.95 14.40 14.14
CA PHE A 19 3.49 13.14 14.68
C PHE A 19 3.16 13.28 16.18
N ASP A 20 2.04 12.71 16.60
CA ASP A 20 1.57 12.69 17.98
C ASP A 20 1.07 11.27 18.33
N LYS A 21 1.83 10.56 19.17
CA LYS A 21 1.52 9.18 19.56
C LYS A 21 0.22 9.00 20.33
N ASN A 22 -0.38 10.11 20.82
CA ASN A 22 -1.65 10.07 21.57
C ASN A 22 -2.88 10.16 20.65
N LYS A 23 -2.67 10.38 19.35
CA LYS A 23 -3.75 10.35 18.34
C LYS A 23 -3.87 8.97 17.72
N PRO A 24 -5.07 8.64 17.19
CA PRO A 24 -5.22 7.43 16.39
C PRO A 24 -4.22 7.38 15.24
N LEU A 25 -3.49 6.27 15.12
CA LEU A 25 -2.45 6.08 14.11
C LEU A 25 -2.99 5.38 12.88
N ILE A 26 -2.68 5.93 11.70
CA ILE A 26 -2.87 5.28 10.40
C ILE A 26 -1.50 5.07 9.75
N ILE A 27 -1.21 3.84 9.35
CA ILE A 27 -0.01 3.50 8.58
C ILE A 27 -0.41 3.15 7.14
N PHE A 28 0.21 3.83 6.19
CA PHE A 28 0.06 3.60 4.75
C PHE A 28 1.28 2.85 4.23
N VAL A 29 1.04 1.73 3.55
CA VAL A 29 2.08 0.84 2.98
C VAL A 29 1.95 0.83 1.46
N HIS A 30 3.01 1.27 0.79
CA HIS A 30 3.05 1.40 -0.67
C HIS A 30 3.15 0.06 -1.40
N GLY A 31 2.90 0.07 -2.71
CA GLY A 31 3.08 -1.05 -3.62
C GLY A 31 4.53 -1.20 -4.09
N SER A 32 4.76 -2.24 -4.92
CA SER A 32 6.09 -2.62 -5.41
C SER A 32 6.86 -1.46 -6.04
N GLY A 33 8.09 -1.25 -5.60
CA GLY A 33 9.01 -0.24 -6.12
C GLY A 33 8.62 1.22 -5.79
N LEU A 34 7.49 1.45 -5.13
CA LEU A 34 6.97 2.78 -4.82
C LEU A 34 7.59 3.33 -3.51
N SER A 35 7.01 4.41 -2.98
CA SER A 35 7.42 5.05 -1.74
C SER A 35 6.25 5.81 -1.11
N HIS A 36 6.50 6.48 0.04
CA HIS A 36 5.54 7.37 0.68
C HIS A 36 4.90 8.42 -0.24
N MET A 37 5.56 8.73 -1.35
CA MET A 37 5.11 9.78 -2.29
C MET A 37 3.74 9.49 -2.89
N VAL A 38 3.38 8.22 -3.09
CA VAL A 38 2.06 7.86 -3.65
C VAL A 38 0.89 8.19 -2.72
N TRP A 39 1.19 8.40 -1.43
CA TRP A 39 0.22 8.65 -0.37
C TRP A 39 0.05 10.14 0.00
N VAL A 40 0.58 11.06 -0.82
CA VAL A 40 0.62 12.49 -0.46
C VAL A 40 -0.78 13.07 -0.19
N LEU A 41 -1.79 12.68 -0.94
CA LEU A 41 -3.16 13.16 -0.79
C LEU A 41 -3.80 12.56 0.47
N GLN A 42 -3.67 11.24 0.65
CA GLN A 42 -4.26 10.49 1.77
C GLN A 42 -3.65 10.93 3.09
N THR A 43 -2.34 11.01 3.18
CA THR A 43 -1.67 11.42 4.42
C THR A 43 -2.06 12.82 4.83
N ARG A 44 -2.11 13.78 3.88
CA ARG A 44 -2.54 15.14 4.17
C ARG A 44 -3.99 15.19 4.63
N TYR A 45 -4.88 14.47 3.97
CA TYR A 45 -6.30 14.42 4.32
C TYR A 45 -6.51 14.00 5.78
N PHE A 46 -5.93 12.86 6.20
CA PHE A 46 -6.14 12.32 7.54
C PHE A 46 -5.36 13.09 8.60
N ALA A 47 -4.15 13.59 8.31
CA ALA A 47 -3.37 14.39 9.26
C ALA A 47 -4.09 15.67 9.68
N PHE A 48 -4.88 16.27 8.78
CA PHE A 48 -5.69 17.47 9.07
C PHE A 48 -7.08 17.15 9.66
N ARG A 49 -7.41 15.88 9.86
CA ARG A 49 -8.66 15.39 10.48
C ARG A 49 -8.45 14.69 11.82
N GLY A 50 -7.34 14.95 12.49
CA GLY A 50 -7.11 14.51 13.86
C GLY A 50 -6.35 13.20 14.02
N TYR A 51 -5.90 12.59 12.92
CA TYR A 51 -5.08 11.38 12.96
C TYR A 51 -3.59 11.69 12.99
N SER A 52 -2.81 10.81 13.61
CA SER A 52 -1.39 10.68 13.31
C SER A 52 -1.24 9.73 12.13
N VAL A 53 -0.47 10.14 11.12
CA VAL A 53 -0.30 9.35 9.91
C VAL A 53 1.17 9.06 9.65
N LEU A 54 1.44 7.87 9.13
CA LEU A 54 2.75 7.45 8.66
C LEU A 54 2.59 6.78 7.29
N ALA A 55 2.95 7.45 6.20
CA ALA A 55 3.24 6.75 4.96
C ALA A 55 4.70 6.32 5.01
N VAL A 56 4.92 5.05 5.27
CA VAL A 56 6.27 4.50 5.48
C VAL A 56 6.94 4.19 4.16
N ASP A 57 8.24 4.48 4.07
CA ASP A 57 9.09 3.85 3.08
C ASP A 57 9.62 2.54 3.64
N LEU A 58 9.33 1.42 2.99
CA LEU A 58 9.90 0.13 3.35
C LEU A 58 11.44 0.18 3.29
N PRO A 59 12.17 -0.68 4.02
CA PRO A 59 13.62 -0.77 3.90
C PRO A 59 14.06 -0.85 2.43
N GLY A 60 15.10 -0.11 2.09
CA GLY A 60 15.58 -0.02 0.71
C GLY A 60 14.80 0.91 -0.21
N HIS A 61 13.62 1.42 0.19
CA HIS A 61 12.77 2.29 -0.63
C HIS A 61 12.85 3.76 -0.22
N GLY A 62 12.53 4.63 -1.17
CA GLY A 62 12.40 6.07 -0.94
C GLY A 62 13.55 6.68 -0.14
N LEU A 63 13.24 7.23 1.02
CA LEU A 63 14.19 7.87 1.94
C LEU A 63 14.61 6.95 3.11
N SER A 64 14.13 5.71 3.15
CA SER A 64 14.58 4.69 4.10
C SER A 64 15.89 4.06 3.67
N SER A 65 16.73 3.72 4.65
CA SER A 65 18.01 3.05 4.45
C SER A 65 17.84 1.51 4.38
N GLY A 66 18.96 0.82 4.25
CA GLY A 66 19.04 -0.63 4.23
C GLY A 66 18.77 -1.24 2.86
N GLU A 67 18.69 -2.56 2.82
CA GLU A 67 18.30 -3.34 1.65
C GLU A 67 16.80 -3.62 1.68
N SER A 68 16.21 -3.81 0.50
CA SER A 68 14.82 -4.24 0.38
C SER A 68 14.61 -5.61 1.03
N LEU A 69 13.53 -5.76 1.78
CA LEU A 69 13.14 -7.03 2.38
C LEU A 69 12.70 -8.00 1.28
N LYS A 70 13.03 -9.27 1.43
CA LYS A 70 12.93 -10.26 0.33
C LYS A 70 11.63 -11.06 0.33
N THR A 71 10.85 -10.98 1.41
CA THR A 71 9.57 -11.71 1.52
C THR A 71 8.48 -10.81 2.06
N ILE A 72 7.23 -11.12 1.69
CA ILE A 72 6.05 -10.41 2.18
C ILE A 72 5.91 -10.57 3.69
N GLU A 73 6.26 -11.74 4.22
CA GLU A 73 6.24 -12.05 5.65
C GLU A 73 7.22 -11.17 6.45
N GLU A 74 8.44 -10.97 5.93
CA GLU A 74 9.42 -10.06 6.55
C GLU A 74 8.92 -8.61 6.55
N MET A 75 8.33 -8.17 5.43
CA MET A 75 7.74 -6.82 5.30
C MET A 75 6.60 -6.62 6.29
N GLY A 76 5.68 -7.60 6.40
CA GLY A 76 4.56 -7.57 7.36
C GLY A 76 5.03 -7.45 8.80
N ASN A 77 6.01 -8.27 9.18
CA ASN A 77 6.61 -8.25 10.51
C ASN A 77 7.29 -6.89 10.79
N TRP A 78 8.00 -6.32 9.80
CA TRP A 78 8.64 -5.02 9.91
C TRP A 78 7.61 -3.89 10.11
N VAL A 79 6.47 -3.92 9.41
CA VAL A 79 5.38 -2.95 9.61
C VAL A 79 4.82 -3.03 11.03
N GLY A 80 4.69 -4.24 11.60
CA GLY A 80 4.29 -4.44 13.00
C GLY A 80 5.27 -3.82 14.01
N ASP A 81 6.57 -3.81 13.69
CA ASP A 81 7.59 -3.17 14.53
C ASP A 81 7.59 -1.64 14.42
N VAL A 82 7.15 -1.08 13.28
CA VAL A 82 6.98 0.38 13.13
C VAL A 82 6.07 0.94 14.23
N ILE A 83 4.97 0.24 14.55
CA ILE A 83 4.00 0.69 15.57
C ILE A 83 4.68 0.89 16.92
N GLY A 84 5.47 -0.09 17.35
CA GLY A 84 6.24 -0.01 18.60
C GLY A 84 7.36 1.03 18.55
N ALA A 85 8.05 1.13 17.41
CA ALA A 85 9.18 2.05 17.23
C ALA A 85 8.77 3.54 17.34
N VAL A 86 7.51 3.86 17.00
CA VAL A 86 6.98 5.23 17.17
C VAL A 86 6.24 5.44 18.50
N GLY A 87 6.28 4.45 19.41
CA GLY A 87 5.69 4.52 20.74
C GLY A 87 4.16 4.41 20.78
N CYS A 88 3.56 3.85 19.75
CA CYS A 88 2.13 3.52 19.69
C CYS A 88 1.88 2.06 20.11
N LYS A 89 0.64 1.77 20.51
CA LYS A 89 0.21 0.42 20.86
C LYS A 89 -0.47 -0.27 19.68
N GLU A 90 -1.20 0.49 18.88
CA GLU A 90 -2.07 -0.01 17.82
C GLU A 90 -2.15 0.98 16.66
N ALA A 91 -2.54 0.50 15.49
CA ALA A 91 -2.72 1.29 14.28
C ALA A 91 -3.84 0.74 13.40
N SER A 92 -4.38 1.59 12.53
CA SER A 92 -5.12 1.19 11.34
C SER A 92 -4.15 1.07 10.18
N LEU A 93 -4.30 0.06 9.33
CA LEU A 93 -3.42 -0.17 8.18
C LEU A 93 -4.15 0.10 6.87
N VAL A 94 -3.46 0.73 5.94
CA VAL A 94 -3.90 0.93 4.56
C VAL A 94 -2.78 0.44 3.64
N GLY A 95 -3.03 -0.62 2.86
CA GLY A 95 -2.09 -1.17 1.90
C GLY A 95 -2.57 -0.94 0.46
N HIS A 96 -1.61 -0.73 -0.45
CA HIS A 96 -1.87 -0.66 -1.89
C HIS A 96 -1.07 -1.74 -2.61
N SER A 97 -1.71 -2.51 -3.51
CA SER A 97 -1.02 -3.50 -4.34
C SER A 97 -0.26 -4.53 -3.48
N GLN A 98 1.07 -4.69 -3.64
CA GLN A 98 1.92 -5.47 -2.75
C GLN A 98 1.69 -5.10 -1.28
N GLY A 99 1.50 -3.81 -0.98
CA GLY A 99 1.19 -3.33 0.37
C GLY A 99 -0.05 -3.99 0.99
N CYS A 100 -0.98 -4.50 0.17
CA CYS A 100 -2.11 -5.31 0.66
C CYS A 100 -1.62 -6.64 1.26
N LEU A 101 -0.72 -7.34 0.55
CA LEU A 101 -0.13 -8.59 1.04
C LEU A 101 0.67 -8.34 2.33
N VAL A 102 1.46 -7.27 2.35
CA VAL A 102 2.27 -6.86 3.50
C VAL A 102 1.39 -6.54 4.71
N THR A 103 0.31 -5.79 4.53
CA THR A 103 -0.60 -5.42 5.63
C THR A 103 -1.41 -6.61 6.12
N MET A 104 -1.82 -7.54 5.26
CA MET A 104 -2.44 -8.80 5.68
C MET A 104 -1.49 -9.65 6.53
N GLU A 105 -0.24 -9.79 6.13
CA GLU A 105 0.79 -10.48 6.92
C GLU A 105 1.05 -9.78 8.26
N CYS A 106 1.08 -8.44 8.25
CA CYS A 106 1.20 -7.68 9.50
C CYS A 106 0.06 -7.99 10.48
N VAL A 107 -1.20 -8.03 10.00
CA VAL A 107 -2.35 -8.41 10.83
C VAL A 107 -2.20 -9.84 11.35
N ALA A 108 -1.81 -10.78 10.49
CA ALA A 108 -1.68 -12.19 10.88
C ALA A 108 -0.60 -12.41 11.95
N GLN A 109 0.49 -11.64 11.90
CA GLN A 109 1.62 -11.76 12.83
C GLN A 109 1.46 -10.91 14.10
N HIS A 110 0.66 -9.83 14.05
CA HIS A 110 0.47 -8.87 15.14
C HIS A 110 -0.99 -8.44 15.31
N PRO A 111 -1.95 -9.40 15.42
CA PRO A 111 -3.38 -9.08 15.43
C PRO A 111 -3.77 -8.11 16.55
N GLU A 112 -3.08 -8.17 17.68
CA GLU A 112 -3.33 -7.31 18.85
C GLU A 112 -2.95 -5.82 18.62
N LYS A 113 -2.21 -5.53 17.56
CA LYS A 113 -1.76 -4.16 17.25
C LYS A 113 -2.61 -3.48 16.17
N ILE A 114 -3.51 -4.21 15.51
CA ILE A 114 -4.18 -3.69 14.31
C ILE A 114 -5.68 -3.55 14.56
N LYS A 115 -6.18 -2.32 14.38
CA LYS A 115 -7.61 -2.00 14.56
C LYS A 115 -8.45 -2.24 13.33
N THR A 116 -7.99 -1.77 12.18
CA THR A 116 -8.70 -1.89 10.91
C THR A 116 -7.72 -2.11 9.77
N LEU A 117 -8.20 -2.71 8.70
CA LEU A 117 -7.44 -2.98 7.49
C LEU A 117 -8.16 -2.42 6.27
N THR A 118 -7.45 -1.65 5.44
CA THR A 118 -7.92 -1.24 4.12
C THR A 118 -6.98 -1.79 3.05
N LEU A 119 -7.53 -2.48 2.08
CA LEU A 119 -6.83 -3.10 0.96
C LEU A 119 -7.22 -2.41 -0.34
N MET A 120 -6.28 -1.69 -0.97
CA MET A 120 -6.51 -0.92 -2.20
C MET A 120 -5.83 -1.61 -3.38
N GLY A 121 -6.59 -2.06 -4.37
CA GLY A 121 -6.05 -2.78 -5.53
C GLY A 121 -5.30 -4.05 -5.12
N GLY A 122 -5.86 -4.83 -4.18
CA GLY A 122 -5.25 -6.05 -3.66
C GLY A 122 -5.82 -7.32 -4.28
N ALA A 123 -5.02 -8.38 -4.21
CA ALA A 123 -5.41 -9.77 -4.48
C ALA A 123 -4.73 -10.68 -3.45
N SER A 124 -5.24 -11.89 -3.26
CA SER A 124 -4.63 -12.86 -2.32
C SER A 124 -3.31 -13.47 -2.82
N ALA A 125 -3.03 -13.32 -4.11
CA ALA A 125 -1.76 -13.65 -4.75
C ALA A 125 -1.54 -12.70 -5.93
N ILE A 126 -0.31 -12.28 -6.15
CA ILE A 126 0.07 -11.37 -7.24
C ILE A 126 1.19 -12.05 -8.05
N PRO A 127 0.86 -13.05 -8.88
CA PRO A 127 1.85 -13.69 -9.73
C PRO A 127 2.37 -12.70 -10.77
N MET A 128 3.70 -12.64 -10.94
CA MET A 128 4.32 -11.73 -11.87
C MET A 128 4.36 -12.29 -13.29
N ASN A 129 4.17 -11.40 -14.26
CA ASN A 129 4.49 -11.73 -15.65
C ASN A 129 6.00 -12.02 -15.74
N PRO A 130 6.44 -13.16 -16.32
CA PRO A 130 7.84 -13.54 -16.35
C PRO A 130 8.76 -12.52 -17.02
N GLU A 131 8.29 -11.89 -18.11
CA GLU A 131 9.07 -10.88 -18.82
C GLU A 131 9.20 -9.58 -17.99
N LEU A 132 8.12 -9.15 -17.33
CA LEU A 132 8.14 -7.99 -16.46
C LEU A 132 9.10 -8.20 -15.27
N LEU A 133 9.06 -9.38 -14.67
CA LEU A 133 9.96 -9.76 -13.59
C LEU A 133 11.41 -9.76 -14.04
N ARG A 134 11.73 -10.39 -15.18
CA ARG A 134 13.07 -10.42 -15.76
C ARG A 134 13.61 -9.00 -16.00
N LEU A 135 12.80 -8.14 -16.63
CA LEU A 135 13.19 -6.75 -16.90
C LEU A 135 13.49 -5.99 -15.59
N ALA A 136 12.68 -6.18 -14.55
CA ALA A 136 12.91 -5.53 -13.26
C ALA A 136 14.20 -6.02 -12.59
N GLU A 137 14.46 -7.32 -12.60
CA GLU A 137 15.68 -7.93 -12.04
C GLU A 137 16.96 -7.52 -12.80
N GLU A 138 16.84 -7.20 -14.09
CA GLU A 138 17.93 -6.66 -14.91
C GLU A 138 18.11 -5.14 -14.81
N SER A 139 17.34 -4.47 -13.97
CA SER A 139 17.27 -2.98 -13.89
C SER A 139 16.92 -2.32 -15.24
N ASN A 140 16.13 -2.98 -16.07
CA ASN A 140 15.72 -2.43 -17.35
C ASN A 140 14.58 -1.42 -17.16
N PRO A 141 14.73 -0.15 -17.61
CA PRO A 141 13.69 0.87 -17.46
C PRO A 141 12.32 0.50 -18.06
N LYS A 142 12.30 -0.38 -19.08
CA LYS A 142 11.07 -0.90 -19.65
C LYS A 142 10.16 -1.61 -18.63
N ALA A 143 10.72 -2.13 -17.52
CA ALA A 143 9.91 -2.68 -16.45
C ALA A 143 8.98 -1.66 -15.85
N VAL A 144 9.46 -0.43 -15.67
CA VAL A 144 8.69 0.69 -15.12
C VAL A 144 7.64 1.14 -16.12
N ASP A 145 8.01 1.29 -17.39
CA ASP A 145 7.05 1.69 -18.45
C ASP A 145 5.90 0.68 -18.55
N LEU A 146 6.21 -0.61 -18.63
CA LEU A 146 5.20 -1.68 -18.68
C LEU A 146 4.33 -1.71 -17.41
N MET A 147 4.92 -1.54 -16.24
CA MET A 147 4.16 -1.48 -14.99
C MET A 147 3.16 -0.32 -15.03
N MET A 148 3.59 0.86 -15.48
CA MET A 148 2.73 2.05 -15.55
C MET A 148 1.62 1.90 -16.59
N ASP A 149 1.89 1.25 -17.72
CA ASP A 149 0.89 0.95 -18.74
C ASP A 149 -0.24 0.04 -18.22
N PHE A 150 0.08 -0.90 -17.33
CA PHE A 150 -0.92 -1.77 -16.71
C PHE A 150 -1.59 -1.13 -15.48
N ALA A 151 -0.90 -0.23 -14.80
CA ALA A 151 -1.35 0.33 -13.53
C ALA A 151 -2.45 1.39 -13.68
N HIS A 152 -2.52 2.09 -14.80
CA HIS A 152 -3.50 3.16 -14.99
C HIS A 152 -4.67 2.71 -15.86
N GLY A 153 -5.86 3.20 -15.53
CA GLY A 153 -7.04 3.12 -16.39
C GLY A 153 -6.89 4.01 -17.64
N PRO A 154 -7.76 3.86 -18.64
CA PRO A 154 -7.67 4.61 -19.91
C PRO A 154 -7.61 6.13 -19.74
N ALA A 155 -8.34 6.68 -18.79
CA ALA A 155 -8.33 8.13 -18.51
C ALA A 155 -6.94 8.62 -18.07
N GLY A 156 -6.24 7.85 -17.23
CA GLY A 156 -4.90 8.17 -16.76
C GLY A 156 -3.86 8.26 -17.87
N HIS A 157 -3.96 7.43 -18.91
CA HIS A 157 -3.08 7.45 -20.07
C HIS A 157 -3.20 8.73 -20.92
N PHE A 158 -4.39 9.31 -20.95
CA PHE A 158 -4.67 10.54 -21.71
C PHE A 158 -4.56 11.83 -20.87
N GLY A 159 -3.92 11.75 -19.70
CA GLY A 159 -3.79 12.91 -18.82
C GLY A 159 -5.06 13.30 -18.09
N GLY A 160 -6.04 12.39 -18.03
CA GLY A 160 -7.33 12.57 -17.38
C GLY A 160 -7.30 12.43 -15.85
N HIS A 161 -6.13 12.60 -15.22
CA HIS A 161 -6.07 12.60 -13.75
C HIS A 161 -6.81 13.80 -13.18
N PRO A 162 -7.63 13.62 -12.13
CA PRO A 162 -8.34 14.72 -11.46
C PRO A 162 -7.38 15.68 -10.75
N VAL A 163 -6.16 15.23 -10.45
CA VAL A 163 -5.12 16.06 -9.82
C VAL A 163 -4.27 16.74 -10.90
N PRO A 164 -4.31 18.07 -11.02
CA PRO A 164 -3.54 18.79 -12.03
C PRO A 164 -2.03 18.51 -11.93
N GLY A 165 -1.40 18.24 -13.07
CA GLY A 165 0.04 17.97 -13.17
C GLY A 165 0.48 16.58 -12.77
N LEU A 166 -0.44 15.69 -12.38
CA LEU A 166 -0.13 14.30 -12.13
C LEU A 166 -0.33 13.48 -13.41
N TYR A 167 0.72 12.81 -13.84
CA TYR A 167 0.73 11.92 -14.99
C TYR A 167 1.25 10.54 -14.59
N HIS A 168 0.85 9.49 -15.32
CA HIS A 168 1.36 8.13 -15.09
C HIS A 168 2.90 8.04 -15.14
N LEU A 169 3.55 8.83 -16.01
CA LEU A 169 5.03 8.91 -16.07
C LEU A 169 5.65 9.44 -14.77
N ASN A 170 4.96 10.32 -14.04
CA ASN A 170 5.46 10.83 -12.76
C ASN A 170 5.47 9.74 -11.69
N VAL A 171 4.51 8.82 -11.72
CA VAL A 171 4.50 7.65 -10.82
C VAL A 171 5.65 6.71 -11.18
N GLY A 172 5.90 6.46 -12.47
CA GLY A 172 7.06 5.70 -12.93
C GLY A 172 8.38 6.30 -12.46
N SER A 173 8.51 7.63 -12.49
CA SER A 173 9.73 8.30 -12.04
C SER A 173 10.00 8.14 -10.53
N MET A 174 8.96 7.91 -9.71
CA MET A 174 9.14 7.63 -8.28
C MET A 174 9.91 6.32 -8.02
N ILE A 175 9.75 5.35 -8.92
CA ILE A 175 10.41 4.03 -8.81
C ILE A 175 11.91 4.16 -9.06
N VAL A 176 12.31 4.97 -10.05
CA VAL A 176 13.71 5.13 -10.46
C VAL A 176 14.48 6.19 -9.66
N GLN A 177 13.79 6.96 -8.81
CA GLN A 177 14.43 7.96 -7.97
C GLN A 177 15.23 7.32 -6.84
N ASN A 178 16.54 7.56 -6.85
CA ASN A 178 17.48 7.22 -5.77
C ASN A 178 17.83 5.73 -5.57
N LYS A 179 17.27 4.81 -6.34
CA LYS A 179 17.53 3.38 -6.19
C LYS A 179 17.58 2.66 -7.55
N GLU A 180 18.38 1.59 -7.62
CA GLU A 180 18.34 0.69 -8.76
C GLU A 180 17.02 -0.08 -8.82
N ILE A 181 16.48 -0.27 -10.02
CA ILE A 181 15.21 -0.98 -10.24
C ILE A 181 15.27 -2.40 -9.68
N LYS A 182 16.40 -3.11 -9.90
CA LYS A 182 16.60 -4.48 -9.41
C LYS A 182 16.58 -4.59 -7.88
N ASP A 183 17.06 -3.55 -7.18
CA ASP A 183 17.19 -3.54 -5.73
C ASP A 183 15.89 -3.15 -5.01
N THR A 184 14.91 -2.63 -5.74
CA THR A 184 13.58 -2.26 -5.24
C THR A 184 12.48 -3.05 -5.97
N LEU A 185 12.06 -2.59 -7.14
CA LEU A 185 10.98 -3.19 -7.93
C LEU A 185 11.24 -4.67 -8.24
N GLY A 186 12.50 -5.04 -8.57
CA GLY A 186 12.87 -6.43 -8.85
C GLY A 186 12.73 -7.34 -7.63
N VAL A 187 13.20 -6.88 -6.46
CA VAL A 187 13.04 -7.61 -5.19
C VAL A 187 11.57 -7.74 -4.82
N ASP A 188 10.80 -6.66 -4.93
CA ASP A 188 9.39 -6.63 -4.60
C ASP A 188 8.56 -7.56 -5.50
N PHE A 189 8.81 -7.53 -6.81
CA PHE A 189 8.15 -8.44 -7.74
C PHE A 189 8.47 -9.90 -7.45
N ARG A 190 9.72 -10.20 -7.11
CA ARG A 190 10.11 -11.55 -6.70
C ARG A 190 9.43 -11.97 -5.40
N ALA A 191 9.31 -11.07 -4.43
CA ALA A 191 8.59 -11.32 -3.19
C ALA A 191 7.10 -11.62 -3.44
N CYS A 192 6.45 -10.84 -4.29
CA CYS A 192 5.05 -11.07 -4.70
C CYS A 192 4.88 -12.40 -5.42
N ASP A 193 5.77 -12.69 -6.40
CA ASP A 193 5.70 -13.92 -7.19
C ASP A 193 5.89 -15.18 -6.35
N ASN A 194 6.75 -15.11 -5.32
CA ASN A 194 7.01 -16.22 -4.41
C ASN A 194 5.92 -16.38 -3.33
N TYR A 195 5.16 -15.34 -3.00
CA TYR A 195 4.17 -15.38 -1.94
C TYR A 195 2.93 -16.20 -2.32
N LYS A 196 2.68 -17.29 -1.57
CA LYS A 196 1.57 -18.23 -1.85
C LYS A 196 0.57 -18.34 -0.69
N ASN A 197 0.88 -17.77 0.47
CA ASN A 197 0.10 -17.95 1.69
C ASN A 197 -1.13 -17.02 1.78
N GLY A 198 -1.28 -16.07 0.87
CA GLY A 198 -2.32 -15.04 0.93
C GLY A 198 -3.75 -15.54 1.15
N PRO A 199 -4.22 -16.60 0.46
CA PRO A 199 -5.55 -17.15 0.71
C PRO A 199 -5.75 -17.65 2.15
N GLU A 200 -4.74 -18.32 2.72
CA GLU A 200 -4.81 -18.87 4.07
C GLU A 200 -4.66 -17.80 5.15
N VAL A 201 -3.88 -16.75 4.86
CA VAL A 201 -3.76 -15.56 5.71
C VAL A 201 -5.10 -14.81 5.71
N ALA A 202 -5.66 -14.51 4.54
CA ALA A 202 -6.92 -13.77 4.41
C ALA A 202 -8.08 -14.42 5.18
N LYS A 203 -8.21 -15.75 5.12
CA LYS A 203 -9.25 -16.52 5.86
C LYS A 203 -9.14 -16.40 7.38
N LYS A 204 -7.97 -16.06 7.90
CA LYS A 204 -7.72 -15.94 9.36
C LYS A 204 -7.94 -14.52 9.88
N LEU A 205 -8.10 -13.53 8.99
CA LEU A 205 -8.29 -12.16 9.40
C LEU A 205 -9.68 -11.99 10.03
N ASP A 206 -9.71 -11.46 11.25
CA ASP A 206 -10.94 -11.22 12.03
C ASP A 206 -10.89 -9.79 12.59
N LEU A 207 -11.01 -8.81 11.70
CA LEU A 207 -11.04 -7.40 12.04
C LEU A 207 -11.82 -6.62 10.95
N PRO A 208 -12.33 -5.41 11.25
CA PRO A 208 -12.98 -4.58 10.25
C PRO A 208 -12.06 -4.36 9.05
N THR A 209 -12.49 -4.86 7.87
CA THR A 209 -11.70 -4.81 6.64
C THR A 209 -12.52 -4.18 5.51
N LEU A 210 -11.87 -3.28 4.76
CA LEU A 210 -12.40 -2.65 3.55
C LEU A 210 -11.51 -3.01 2.37
N SER A 211 -12.11 -3.51 1.29
CA SER A 211 -11.45 -3.74 0.00
C SER A 211 -11.92 -2.68 -1.01
N ILE A 212 -11.00 -1.88 -1.54
CA ILE A 212 -11.26 -0.89 -2.60
C ILE A 212 -10.69 -1.42 -3.90
N LEU A 213 -11.53 -1.60 -4.91
CA LEU A 213 -11.19 -2.27 -6.16
C LEU A 213 -11.49 -1.35 -7.35
N GLY A 214 -10.54 -1.21 -8.27
CA GLY A 214 -10.74 -0.54 -9.55
C GLY A 214 -11.39 -1.49 -10.55
N ALA A 215 -12.47 -1.05 -11.21
CA ALA A 215 -13.14 -1.89 -12.21
C ALA A 215 -12.28 -2.13 -13.45
N GLN A 216 -11.36 -1.21 -13.74
CA GLN A 216 -10.44 -1.24 -14.88
C GLN A 216 -9.01 -1.66 -14.49
N ASP A 217 -8.81 -2.15 -13.25
CA ASP A 217 -7.51 -2.62 -12.76
C ASP A 217 -7.04 -3.84 -13.57
N ARG A 218 -5.90 -3.69 -14.23
CA ARG A 218 -5.28 -4.72 -15.07
C ARG A 218 -4.15 -5.46 -14.39
N MET A 219 -3.72 -4.99 -13.21
CA MET A 219 -2.68 -5.62 -12.38
C MET A 219 -3.30 -6.58 -11.35
N CYS A 220 -4.15 -6.06 -10.45
CA CYS A 220 -4.95 -6.85 -9.53
C CYS A 220 -6.41 -6.80 -9.99
N ARG A 221 -6.76 -7.66 -10.94
CA ARG A 221 -8.06 -7.59 -11.62
C ARG A 221 -9.21 -7.64 -10.62
N LEU A 222 -10.30 -6.94 -10.95
CA LEU A 222 -11.51 -6.85 -10.13
C LEU A 222 -11.97 -8.22 -9.57
N LYS A 223 -11.92 -9.29 -10.42
CA LYS A 223 -12.30 -10.64 -10.00
C LYS A 223 -11.38 -11.19 -8.90
N ASP A 224 -10.08 -10.92 -9.00
CA ASP A 224 -9.08 -11.43 -8.06
C ASP A 224 -9.19 -10.69 -6.71
N GLY A 225 -9.50 -9.39 -6.75
CA GLY A 225 -9.81 -8.58 -5.57
C GLY A 225 -11.11 -9.00 -4.86
N LYS A 226 -12.16 -9.36 -5.63
CA LYS A 226 -13.39 -9.92 -5.06
C LYS A 226 -13.14 -11.25 -4.36
N ILE A 227 -12.36 -12.15 -4.96
CA ILE A 227 -11.95 -13.41 -4.34
C ILE A 227 -11.21 -13.17 -3.02
N LEU A 228 -10.31 -12.18 -2.97
CA LEU A 228 -9.65 -11.80 -1.73
C LEU A 228 -10.65 -11.36 -0.67
N ALA A 229 -11.58 -10.47 -1.02
CA ALA A 229 -12.61 -9.98 -0.10
C ALA A 229 -13.50 -11.11 0.43
N ASP A 230 -13.85 -12.09 -0.43
CA ASP A 230 -14.65 -13.26 -0.06
C ASP A 230 -13.92 -14.17 0.97
N TYR A 231 -12.59 -14.19 0.98
CA TYR A 231 -11.83 -14.92 2.00
C TYR A 231 -11.88 -14.26 3.36
N ILE A 232 -12.06 -12.93 3.44
CA ILE A 232 -12.02 -12.15 4.67
C ILE A 232 -13.44 -11.99 5.22
N LYS A 233 -13.73 -12.63 6.34
CA LYS A 233 -15.05 -12.58 6.96
C LYS A 233 -15.48 -11.16 7.30
N GLY A 234 -16.60 -10.73 6.74
CA GLY A 234 -17.16 -9.39 7.00
C GLY A 234 -16.44 -8.26 6.28
N SER A 235 -15.59 -8.55 5.29
CA SER A 235 -14.98 -7.54 4.45
C SER A 235 -16.03 -6.73 3.70
N GLU A 236 -15.94 -5.39 3.80
CA GLU A 236 -16.72 -4.49 2.95
C GLU A 236 -15.99 -4.30 1.61
N VAL A 237 -16.74 -4.23 0.49
CA VAL A 237 -16.18 -4.03 -0.84
C VAL A 237 -16.70 -2.74 -1.45
N LYS A 238 -15.79 -1.88 -1.89
CA LYS A 238 -16.09 -0.71 -2.72
C LYS A 238 -15.44 -0.86 -4.07
N ILE A 239 -16.24 -0.77 -5.14
CA ILE A 239 -15.75 -0.77 -6.52
C ILE A 239 -15.78 0.68 -7.02
N ILE A 240 -14.70 1.09 -7.71
CA ILE A 240 -14.59 2.37 -8.40
C ILE A 240 -14.58 2.07 -9.90
N GLU A 241 -15.64 2.48 -10.62
CA GLU A 241 -15.93 2.02 -11.98
C GLU A 241 -14.90 2.48 -13.03
N ASP A 242 -14.55 3.76 -13.05
CA ASP A 242 -13.66 4.34 -14.07
C ASP A 242 -12.21 4.44 -13.61
N CYS A 243 -11.73 3.42 -12.90
CA CYS A 243 -10.45 3.46 -12.22
C CYS A 243 -9.61 2.21 -12.48
N GLY A 244 -8.31 2.42 -12.71
CA GLY A 244 -7.31 1.39 -12.79
C GLY A 244 -6.74 0.99 -11.43
N HIS A 245 -5.48 0.57 -11.45
CA HIS A 245 -4.76 0.10 -10.25
C HIS A 245 -4.32 1.23 -9.32
N MET A 246 -3.99 2.41 -9.89
CA MET A 246 -3.51 3.57 -9.13
C MET A 246 -4.67 4.43 -8.58
N MET A 247 -5.69 3.79 -8.04
CA MET A 247 -6.93 4.42 -7.57
C MET A 247 -6.71 5.54 -6.54
N LEU A 248 -5.64 5.45 -5.75
CA LEU A 248 -5.25 6.48 -4.79
C LEU A 248 -4.84 7.81 -5.46
N LEU A 249 -4.59 7.78 -6.76
CA LEU A 249 -4.24 8.93 -7.60
C LEU A 249 -5.30 9.21 -8.65
N GLU A 250 -5.82 8.17 -9.30
CA GLU A 250 -6.82 8.28 -10.37
C GLU A 250 -8.17 8.77 -9.85
N GLU A 251 -8.59 8.27 -8.68
CA GLU A 251 -9.87 8.59 -8.04
C GLU A 251 -9.66 8.91 -6.55
N ALA A 252 -8.78 9.87 -6.30
CA ALA A 252 -8.35 10.23 -4.95
C ALA A 252 -9.50 10.61 -4.02
N ASP A 253 -10.47 11.39 -4.48
CA ASP A 253 -11.61 11.84 -3.67
C ASP A 253 -12.49 10.66 -3.25
N GLN A 254 -12.84 9.77 -4.19
CA GLN A 254 -13.65 8.59 -3.89
C GLN A 254 -12.92 7.64 -2.92
N THR A 255 -11.61 7.46 -3.09
CA THR A 255 -10.81 6.64 -2.17
C THR A 255 -10.70 7.25 -0.78
N LEU A 256 -10.53 8.57 -0.68
CA LEU A 256 -10.46 9.29 0.59
C LEU A 256 -11.77 9.19 1.39
N GLU A 257 -12.90 9.44 0.73
CA GLU A 257 -14.23 9.32 1.35
C GLU A 257 -14.48 7.90 1.86
N THR A 258 -14.14 6.90 1.04
CA THR A 258 -14.37 5.49 1.38
C THR A 258 -13.51 5.05 2.57
N VAL A 259 -12.21 5.36 2.59
CA VAL A 259 -11.31 5.03 3.71
C VAL A 259 -11.74 5.77 4.99
N SER A 260 -12.15 7.04 4.86
CA SER A 260 -12.62 7.86 5.98
C SER A 260 -13.84 7.24 6.67
N TYR A 261 -14.79 6.75 5.89
CA TYR A 261 -16.01 6.11 6.42
C TYR A 261 -15.68 4.86 7.24
N THR A 262 -14.82 3.99 6.76
CA THR A 262 -14.42 2.75 7.47
C THR A 262 -13.67 3.06 8.76
N HIS A 263 -12.74 4.01 8.74
CA HIS A 263 -11.96 4.37 9.94
C HIS A 263 -12.82 5.08 11.01
N LEU A 264 -13.75 5.95 10.61
CA LEU A 264 -14.65 6.63 11.52
C LEU A 264 -15.61 5.65 12.21
N ARG A 265 -16.18 4.67 11.47
CA ARG A 265 -17.03 3.64 12.07
C ARG A 265 -16.34 2.79 13.12
N ALA A 266 -15.10 2.40 12.89
CA ALA A 266 -14.35 1.60 13.85
C ALA A 266 -14.08 2.35 15.17
N HIS A 267 -14.05 3.69 15.14
CA HIS A 267 -13.93 4.52 16.35
C HIS A 267 -15.26 4.76 17.06
N GLU A 268 -16.37 4.90 16.32
CA GLU A 268 -17.71 5.11 16.90
C GLU A 268 -18.25 3.88 17.65
N THR A 269 -17.89 2.67 17.20
CA THR A 269 -18.34 1.42 17.84
C THR A 269 -17.56 1.04 19.10
N GLN A 270 -16.51 1.78 19.46
CA GLN A 270 -15.68 1.54 20.66
C GLN A 270 -15.96 2.57 21.80
N GLN A 271 -16.90 3.48 21.64
CA GLN A 271 -17.43 4.35 22.68
C GLN A 271 -18.76 3.82 23.22
#